data_aa175a1db095c88f6039d28c4837dbcb
#
_entry.id   aa175a1db095c88f6039d28c4837dbcb
#
_cell.length_a   1.000
_cell.length_b   1.000
_cell.length_c   1.000
_cell.angle_alpha   90.00
_cell.angle_beta   90.00
_cell.angle_gamma   90.00
#
_symmetry.space_group_name_H-M   'P 1'
#
loop_
_entity.id
_entity.type
_entity.pdbx_description
1 polymer ?
#
loop_
_entity_poly.entity_id
_entity_poly.type
_entity_poly.pdbx_seq_one_letter_code
_entity_poly.pdbx_strand_id
1 'polypeptide(L)'
;SSLGVARVLTLFMALQTTGASFSLGVREGSRLLDSISWAVLLPMLLATLGAVFAATGVGDAIAMLTTQAIPVDNRMVVLLAFAFGMVLFTVIMGNAFAAFPVMMAGIGLPLLIVQHNAHPAELGALGMLTGYCGTLLTPMAANFNIVPAVLLELRSQYAVIVSQIQT
;
A
#
# COMPACT_ATOMS: atom_id res chain seq x y z
N SER A 1 11.60 -15.29 18.71
CA SER A 1 11.78 -14.71 17.36
C SER A 1 12.95 -13.74 17.36
N SER A 2 13.85 -13.84 16.40
CA SER A 2 15.07 -13.04 16.27
C SER A 2 14.82 -11.52 16.32
N LEU A 3 13.69 -11.07 15.73
CA LEU A 3 13.27 -9.67 15.73
C LEU A 3 12.94 -9.12 17.13
N GLY A 4 12.36 -9.94 18.02
CA GLY A 4 12.09 -9.53 19.41
C GLY A 4 13.39 -9.30 20.18
N VAL A 5 14.33 -10.22 20.05
CA VAL A 5 15.65 -10.11 20.69
C VAL A 5 16.42 -8.90 20.17
N ALA A 6 16.44 -8.68 18.86
CA ALA A 6 17.09 -7.53 18.26
C ALA A 6 16.53 -6.20 18.78
N ARG A 7 15.21 -6.06 18.93
CA ARG A 7 14.57 -4.85 19.47
C ARG A 7 14.95 -4.58 20.92
N VAL A 8 14.99 -5.63 21.75
CA VAL A 8 15.40 -5.50 23.17
C VAL A 8 16.87 -5.10 23.27
N LEU A 9 17.75 -5.73 22.47
CA LEU A 9 19.17 -5.37 22.43
C LEU A 9 19.38 -3.93 21.97
N THR A 10 18.68 -3.50 20.91
CA THR A 10 18.76 -2.12 20.40
C THR A 10 18.30 -1.12 21.47
N LEU A 11 17.20 -1.39 22.16
CA LEU A 11 16.74 -0.53 23.26
C LEU A 11 17.78 -0.44 24.37
N PHE A 12 18.35 -1.57 24.78
CA PHE A 12 19.38 -1.61 25.81
C PHE A 12 20.64 -0.83 25.42
N MET A 13 21.13 -1.01 24.19
CA MET A 13 22.26 -0.25 23.67
C MET A 13 21.97 1.25 23.60
N ALA A 14 20.78 1.64 23.15
CA ALA A 14 20.36 3.04 23.09
C ALA A 14 20.32 3.68 24.48
N LEU A 15 19.80 2.99 25.49
CA LEU A 15 19.79 3.49 26.88
C LEU A 15 21.20 3.64 27.44
N GLN A 16 22.09 2.70 27.15
CA GLN A 16 23.48 2.80 27.59
C GLN A 16 24.25 3.95 26.92
N THR A 17 24.09 4.14 25.61
CA THR A 17 24.80 5.18 24.87
C THR A 17 24.29 6.59 25.17
N THR A 18 23.00 6.72 25.47
CA THR A 18 22.38 8.03 25.80
C THR A 18 22.44 8.38 27.29
N GLY A 19 22.74 7.40 28.15
CA GLY A 19 22.66 7.58 29.61
C GLY A 19 21.28 7.81 30.17
N ALA A 20 20.24 7.53 29.34
CA ALA A 20 18.85 7.76 29.65
C ALA A 20 18.31 6.71 30.63
N SER A 21 17.42 7.12 31.54
CA SER A 21 16.75 6.19 32.44
C SER A 21 15.75 5.31 31.68
N PHE A 22 15.54 4.08 32.13
CA PHE A 22 14.55 3.17 31.54
C PHE A 22 13.15 3.78 31.51
N SER A 23 12.77 4.53 32.55
CA SER A 23 11.47 5.23 32.60
C SER A 23 11.33 6.28 31.50
N LEU A 24 12.40 6.97 31.12
CA LEU A 24 12.40 7.90 30.00
C LEU A 24 12.22 7.15 28.67
N GLY A 25 12.90 6.02 28.49
CA GLY A 25 12.74 5.16 27.30
C GLY A 25 11.32 4.66 27.11
N VAL A 26 10.66 4.21 28.18
CA VAL A 26 9.25 3.77 28.15
C VAL A 26 8.32 4.95 27.82
N ARG A 27 8.54 6.11 28.43
CA ARG A 27 7.70 7.31 28.22
C ARG A 27 7.83 7.85 26.78
N GLU A 28 9.04 7.88 26.23
CA GLU A 28 9.26 8.28 24.83
C GLU A 28 8.71 7.23 23.85
N GLY A 29 8.83 5.94 24.17
CA GLY A 29 8.21 4.87 23.39
C GLY A 29 6.66 4.99 23.38
N SER A 30 6.04 5.27 24.50
CA SER A 30 4.61 5.53 24.58
C SER A 30 4.20 6.76 23.76
N ARG A 31 4.94 7.85 23.88
CA ARG A 31 4.69 9.08 23.11
C ARG A 31 4.77 8.84 21.59
N LEU A 32 5.77 8.07 21.15
CA LEU A 32 5.91 7.70 19.73
C LEU A 32 4.75 6.79 19.28
N LEU A 33 4.36 5.80 20.08
CA LEU A 33 3.22 4.94 19.78
C LEU A 33 1.93 5.74 19.67
N ASP A 34 1.69 6.69 20.55
CA ASP A 34 0.52 7.58 20.50
C ASP A 34 0.54 8.43 19.25
N SER A 35 1.71 8.95 18.84
CA SER A 35 1.82 9.78 17.65
C SER A 35 1.60 9.03 16.33
N ILE A 36 1.90 7.71 16.29
CA ILE A 36 1.71 6.87 15.10
C ILE A 36 0.46 5.98 15.17
N SER A 37 -0.29 6.01 16.29
CA SER A 37 -1.47 5.14 16.49
C SER A 37 -2.53 5.31 15.39
N TRP A 38 -2.76 6.55 14.94
CA TRP A 38 -3.67 6.83 13.83
C TRP A 38 -3.21 6.17 12.51
N ALA A 39 -1.89 6.02 12.30
CA ALA A 39 -1.35 5.38 11.10
C ALA A 39 -1.63 3.88 11.05
N VAL A 40 -1.91 3.25 12.20
CA VAL A 40 -2.34 1.84 12.28
C VAL A 40 -3.83 1.72 11.98
N LEU A 41 -4.63 2.72 12.36
CA LEU A 41 -6.08 2.71 12.10
C LEU A 41 -6.39 2.77 10.61
N LEU A 42 -5.62 3.54 9.83
CA LEU A 42 -5.84 3.68 8.40
C LEU A 42 -5.76 2.34 7.65
N PRO A 43 -4.70 1.51 7.77
CA PRO A 43 -4.66 0.19 7.15
C PRO A 43 -5.79 -0.73 7.61
N MET A 44 -6.19 -0.67 8.87
CA MET A 44 -7.32 -1.48 9.38
C MET A 44 -8.65 -1.07 8.72
N LEU A 45 -8.92 0.22 8.62
CA LEU A 45 -10.11 0.74 7.93
C LEU A 45 -10.11 0.37 6.44
N LEU A 46 -8.94 0.47 5.78
CA LEU A 46 -8.79 0.10 4.37
C LEU A 46 -8.95 -1.41 4.15
N ALA A 47 -8.44 -2.25 5.06
CA ALA A 47 -8.66 -3.68 5.02
C ALA A 47 -10.14 -4.04 5.19
N THR A 48 -10.84 -3.33 6.10
CA THR A 48 -12.28 -3.48 6.28
C THR A 48 -13.04 -3.05 5.01
N LEU A 49 -12.67 -1.95 4.38
CA LEU A 49 -13.24 -1.51 3.11
C LEU A 49 -13.03 -2.55 2.02
N GLY A 50 -11.82 -3.14 1.93
CA GLY A 50 -11.52 -4.24 1.01
C GLY A 50 -12.41 -5.47 1.24
N ALA A 51 -12.65 -5.83 2.51
CA ALA A 51 -13.57 -6.92 2.86
C ALA A 51 -15.02 -6.61 2.46
N VAL A 52 -15.46 -5.36 2.65
CA VAL A 52 -16.78 -4.91 2.18
C VAL A 52 -16.89 -5.01 0.67
N PHE A 53 -15.89 -4.57 -0.09
CA PHE A 53 -15.89 -4.70 -1.54
C PHE A 53 -15.92 -6.15 -2.01
N ALA A 54 -15.21 -7.05 -1.33
CA ALA A 54 -15.30 -8.48 -1.61
C ALA A 54 -16.71 -9.03 -1.33
N ALA A 55 -17.32 -8.64 -0.21
CA ALA A 55 -18.65 -9.10 0.19
C ALA A 55 -19.78 -8.52 -0.67
N THR A 56 -19.60 -7.35 -1.27
CA THR A 56 -20.59 -6.66 -2.12
C THR A 56 -20.52 -7.07 -3.60
N GLY A 57 -19.62 -8.00 -3.98
CA GLY A 57 -19.48 -8.49 -5.34
C GLY A 57 -18.77 -7.52 -6.30
N VAL A 58 -18.11 -6.49 -5.80
CA VAL A 58 -17.32 -5.57 -6.63
C VAL A 58 -16.20 -6.32 -7.36
N GLY A 59 -15.58 -7.31 -6.72
CA GLY A 59 -14.59 -8.18 -7.36
C GLY A 59 -15.15 -8.94 -8.55
N ASP A 60 -16.34 -9.52 -8.42
CA ASP A 60 -17.02 -10.25 -9.50
C ASP A 60 -17.37 -9.32 -10.67
N ALA A 61 -17.83 -8.11 -10.40
CA ALA A 61 -18.10 -7.11 -11.43
C ALA A 61 -16.83 -6.73 -12.20
N ILE A 62 -15.70 -6.54 -11.51
CA ILE A 62 -14.40 -6.26 -12.14
C ILE A 62 -13.95 -7.47 -12.98
N ALA A 63 -14.05 -8.69 -12.45
CA ALA A 63 -13.71 -9.90 -13.19
C ALA A 63 -14.54 -10.03 -14.47
N MET A 64 -15.86 -9.81 -14.39
CA MET A 64 -16.76 -9.83 -15.54
C MET A 64 -16.39 -8.78 -16.60
N LEU A 65 -16.16 -7.55 -16.20
CA LEU A 65 -15.74 -6.48 -17.11
C LEU A 65 -14.37 -6.80 -17.75
N THR A 66 -13.45 -7.34 -16.98
CA THR A 66 -12.11 -7.72 -17.46
C THR A 66 -12.21 -8.84 -18.51
N THR A 67 -13.02 -9.89 -18.25
CA THR A 67 -13.21 -11.01 -19.17
C THR A 67 -13.88 -10.61 -20.48
N GLN A 68 -14.68 -9.56 -20.46
CA GLN A 68 -15.31 -9.01 -21.68
C GLN A 68 -14.37 -8.08 -22.47
N ALA A 69 -13.44 -7.40 -21.78
CA ALA A 69 -12.59 -6.38 -22.39
C ALA A 69 -11.26 -6.93 -22.95
N ILE A 70 -10.74 -8.02 -22.37
CA ILE A 70 -9.42 -8.55 -22.72
C ILE A 70 -9.45 -10.09 -22.91
N PRO A 71 -8.55 -10.64 -23.75
CA PRO A 71 -8.38 -12.09 -23.90
C PRO A 71 -7.73 -12.69 -22.63
N VAL A 72 -8.56 -13.32 -21.81
CA VAL A 72 -8.16 -13.87 -20.51
C VAL A 72 -7.30 -15.14 -20.62
N ASP A 73 -7.22 -15.75 -21.80
CA ASP A 73 -6.37 -16.93 -22.07
C ASP A 73 -4.88 -16.58 -22.09
N ASN A 74 -4.54 -15.32 -22.33
CA ASN A 74 -3.16 -14.87 -22.36
C ASN A 74 -2.74 -14.33 -20.98
N ARG A 75 -1.93 -15.13 -20.27
CA ARG A 75 -1.40 -14.77 -18.94
C ARG A 75 -0.75 -13.37 -18.90
N MET A 76 0.00 -13.00 -19.93
CA MET A 76 0.71 -11.71 -19.96
C MET A 76 -0.28 -10.54 -20.06
N VAL A 77 -1.34 -10.69 -20.86
CA VAL A 77 -2.37 -9.66 -21.00
C VAL A 77 -3.12 -9.47 -19.68
N VAL A 78 -3.48 -10.55 -19.00
CA VAL A 78 -4.15 -10.48 -17.69
C VAL A 78 -3.22 -9.87 -16.63
N LEU A 79 -1.93 -10.20 -16.66
CA LEU A 79 -0.94 -9.63 -15.74
C LEU A 79 -0.78 -8.12 -15.95
N LEU A 80 -0.71 -7.68 -17.20
CA LEU A 80 -0.66 -6.24 -17.53
C LEU A 80 -1.95 -5.53 -17.12
N ALA A 81 -3.11 -6.13 -17.36
CA ALA A 81 -4.40 -5.58 -16.93
C ALA A 81 -4.46 -5.43 -15.40
N PHE A 82 -3.96 -6.42 -14.65
CA PHE A 82 -3.85 -6.33 -13.20
C PHE A 82 -2.91 -5.21 -12.76
N ALA A 83 -1.72 -5.09 -13.37
CA ALA A 83 -0.74 -4.08 -13.04
C ALA A 83 -1.26 -2.65 -13.35
N PHE A 84 -1.81 -2.43 -14.55
CA PHE A 84 -2.41 -1.14 -14.92
C PHE A 84 -3.64 -0.82 -14.07
N GLY A 85 -4.48 -1.82 -13.80
CA GLY A 85 -5.63 -1.68 -12.91
C GLY A 85 -5.20 -1.25 -11.51
N MET A 86 -4.15 -1.84 -10.95
CA MET A 86 -3.58 -1.43 -9.65
C MET A 86 -3.15 0.04 -9.67
N VAL A 87 -2.42 0.48 -10.71
CA VAL A 87 -2.04 1.89 -10.85
C VAL A 87 -3.28 2.78 -10.93
N LEU A 88 -4.22 2.46 -11.81
CA LEU A 88 -5.42 3.26 -12.03
C LEU A 88 -6.28 3.40 -10.78
N PHE A 89 -6.60 2.27 -10.12
CA PHE A 89 -7.37 2.28 -8.87
C PHE A 89 -6.65 3.04 -7.77
N THR A 90 -5.34 2.89 -7.67
CA THR A 90 -4.55 3.64 -6.68
C THR A 90 -4.55 5.13 -6.96
N VAL A 91 -4.46 5.55 -8.22
CA VAL A 91 -4.57 6.98 -8.59
C VAL A 91 -5.93 7.55 -8.19
N ILE A 92 -7.01 6.81 -8.42
CA ILE A 92 -8.38 7.23 -8.07
C ILE A 92 -8.58 7.25 -6.56
N MET A 93 -8.16 6.21 -5.86
CA MET A 93 -8.38 6.05 -4.41
C MET A 93 -7.33 6.77 -3.56
N GLY A 94 -6.21 7.19 -4.14
CA GLY A 94 -5.10 7.82 -3.44
C GLY A 94 -4.26 6.88 -2.56
N ASN A 95 -4.54 5.56 -2.56
CA ASN A 95 -3.90 4.63 -1.65
C ASN A 95 -3.84 3.19 -2.22
N ALA A 96 -2.63 2.62 -2.29
CA ALA A 96 -2.40 1.27 -2.79
C ALA A 96 -3.05 0.18 -1.91
N PHE A 97 -3.11 0.38 -0.59
CA PHE A 97 -3.74 -0.59 0.31
C PHE A 97 -5.26 -0.68 0.12
N ALA A 98 -5.90 0.39 -0.34
CA ALA A 98 -7.32 0.37 -0.68
C ALA A 98 -7.58 -0.30 -2.04
N ALA A 99 -6.72 -0.06 -3.03
CA ALA A 99 -6.82 -0.63 -4.36
C ALA A 99 -6.54 -2.14 -4.39
N PHE A 100 -5.57 -2.59 -3.57
CA PHE A 100 -5.08 -3.97 -3.59
C PHE A 100 -6.15 -5.04 -3.36
N PRO A 101 -7.00 -4.99 -2.31
CA PRO A 101 -8.04 -5.99 -2.10
C PRO A 101 -9.05 -6.06 -3.25
N VAL A 102 -9.40 -4.92 -3.83
CA VAL A 102 -10.34 -4.84 -4.95
C VAL A 102 -9.77 -5.52 -6.19
N MET A 103 -8.53 -5.21 -6.54
CA MET A 103 -7.85 -5.79 -7.69
C MET A 103 -7.51 -7.26 -7.51
N MET A 104 -7.15 -7.66 -6.29
CA MET A 104 -6.93 -9.07 -5.96
C MET A 104 -8.23 -9.88 -6.07
N ALA A 105 -9.35 -9.37 -5.59
CA ALA A 105 -10.65 -10.05 -5.71
C ALA A 105 -11.15 -10.11 -7.17
N GLY A 106 -10.94 -9.03 -7.95
CA GLY A 106 -11.45 -8.94 -9.31
C GLY A 106 -10.62 -9.65 -10.37
N ILE A 107 -9.30 -9.57 -10.28
CA ILE A 107 -8.39 -10.09 -11.32
C ILE A 107 -7.36 -11.05 -10.71
N GLY A 108 -6.74 -10.68 -9.59
CA GLY A 108 -5.63 -11.43 -9.03
C GLY A 108 -5.99 -12.87 -8.67
N LEU A 109 -7.01 -13.08 -7.86
CA LEU A 109 -7.44 -14.40 -7.41
C LEU A 109 -8.06 -15.21 -8.56
N PRO A 110 -9.14 -14.76 -9.23
CA PRO A 110 -9.85 -15.60 -10.21
C PRO A 110 -9.03 -15.88 -11.46
N LEU A 111 -8.37 -14.88 -12.01
CA LEU A 111 -7.71 -15.02 -13.32
C LEU A 111 -6.23 -15.41 -13.18
N LEU A 112 -5.45 -14.70 -12.35
CA LEU A 112 -4.02 -14.96 -12.27
C LEU A 112 -3.68 -16.18 -11.39
N ILE A 113 -4.26 -16.31 -10.21
CA ILE A 113 -3.93 -17.42 -9.31
C ILE A 113 -4.67 -18.69 -9.74
N VAL A 114 -5.99 -18.64 -9.90
CA VAL A 114 -6.78 -19.85 -10.17
C VAL A 114 -6.62 -20.32 -11.61
N GLN A 115 -6.76 -19.43 -12.60
CA GLN A 115 -6.71 -19.81 -14.02
C GLN A 115 -5.27 -19.98 -14.54
N HIS A 116 -4.36 -19.07 -14.17
CA HIS A 116 -2.98 -19.09 -14.70
C HIS A 116 -1.93 -19.62 -13.73
N ASN A 117 -2.31 -20.17 -12.57
CA ASN A 117 -1.40 -20.71 -11.55
C ASN A 117 -0.27 -19.75 -11.16
N ALA A 118 -0.56 -18.44 -11.08
CA ALA A 118 0.42 -17.47 -10.62
C ALA A 118 0.73 -17.67 -9.13
N HIS A 119 1.99 -17.50 -8.75
CA HIS A 119 2.39 -17.63 -7.36
C HIS A 119 1.85 -16.46 -6.52
N PRO A 120 1.07 -16.70 -5.45
CA PRO A 120 0.38 -15.63 -4.72
C PRO A 120 1.31 -14.57 -4.13
N ALA A 121 2.50 -14.98 -3.63
CA ALA A 121 3.45 -14.05 -3.04
C ALA A 121 4.08 -13.11 -4.09
N GLU A 122 4.40 -13.62 -5.27
CA GLU A 122 4.95 -12.83 -6.37
C GLU A 122 3.90 -11.85 -6.91
N LEU A 123 2.67 -12.34 -7.08
CA LEU A 123 1.57 -11.49 -7.51
C LEU A 123 1.25 -10.39 -6.48
N GLY A 124 1.28 -10.72 -5.19
CA GLY A 124 1.10 -9.75 -4.12
C GLY A 124 2.18 -8.68 -4.13
N ALA A 125 3.44 -9.07 -4.31
CA ALA A 125 4.56 -8.13 -4.41
C ALA A 125 4.41 -7.22 -5.64
N LEU A 126 4.08 -7.79 -6.81
CA LEU A 126 3.83 -7.02 -8.03
C LEU A 126 2.67 -6.02 -7.86
N GLY A 127 1.56 -6.47 -7.28
CA GLY A 127 0.40 -5.63 -7.02
C GLY A 127 0.74 -4.44 -6.10
N MET A 128 1.49 -4.67 -5.04
CA MET A 128 1.92 -3.60 -4.15
C MET A 128 2.91 -2.64 -4.83
N LEU A 129 3.87 -3.14 -5.61
CA LEU A 129 4.82 -2.29 -6.34
C LEU A 129 4.10 -1.41 -7.37
N THR A 130 3.19 -1.97 -8.17
CA THR A 130 2.40 -1.21 -9.13
C THR A 130 1.44 -0.24 -8.44
N GLY A 131 0.87 -0.62 -7.29
CA GLY A 131 0.10 0.28 -6.44
C GLY A 131 0.93 1.47 -5.96
N TYR A 132 2.17 1.27 -5.53
CA TYR A 132 3.05 2.38 -5.15
C TYR A 132 3.38 3.30 -6.34
N CYS A 133 3.57 2.77 -7.54
CA CYS A 133 3.66 3.61 -8.74
C CYS A 133 2.42 4.51 -8.89
N GLY A 134 1.23 3.98 -8.64
CA GLY A 134 -0.01 4.77 -8.62
C GLY A 134 -0.02 5.84 -7.54
N THR A 135 0.48 5.55 -6.32
CA THR A 135 0.56 6.56 -5.25
C THR A 135 1.47 7.73 -5.60
N LEU A 136 2.56 7.49 -6.32
CA LEU A 136 3.47 8.55 -6.77
C LEU A 136 2.83 9.47 -7.81
N LEU A 137 1.87 8.97 -8.59
CA LEU A 137 1.21 9.71 -9.67
C LEU A 137 -0.02 10.52 -9.22
N THR A 138 -0.51 10.33 -7.99
CA THR A 138 -1.73 10.99 -7.52
C THR A 138 -1.46 12.06 -6.47
N PRO A 139 -2.05 13.25 -6.60
CA PRO A 139 -1.97 14.28 -5.56
C PRO A 139 -2.72 13.90 -4.28
N MET A 140 -3.58 12.87 -4.34
CA MET A 140 -4.35 12.40 -3.17
C MET A 140 -3.52 11.53 -2.22
N ALA A 141 -2.32 11.09 -2.62
CA ALA A 141 -1.45 10.31 -1.75
C ALA A 141 -0.82 11.20 -0.66
N ALA A 142 -1.46 11.25 0.50
CA ALA A 142 -1.09 12.16 1.58
C ALA A 142 0.40 12.03 1.97
N ASN A 143 0.87 10.83 2.25
CA ASN A 143 2.23 10.60 2.75
C ASN A 143 3.32 10.83 1.70
N PHE A 144 3.01 10.66 0.42
CA PHE A 144 3.99 10.74 -0.65
C PHE A 144 4.03 12.12 -1.33
N ASN A 145 2.89 12.79 -1.43
CA ASN A 145 2.78 14.01 -2.22
C ASN A 145 2.31 15.22 -1.41
N ILE A 146 1.28 15.08 -0.55
CA ILE A 146 0.74 16.21 0.21
C ILE A 146 1.71 16.60 1.34
N VAL A 147 2.14 15.65 2.14
CA VAL A 147 3.02 15.94 3.30
C VAL A 147 4.34 16.59 2.86
N PRO A 148 5.08 16.07 1.86
CA PRO A 148 6.28 16.74 1.36
C PRO A 148 5.98 18.13 0.79
N ALA A 149 4.88 18.30 0.05
CA ALA A 149 4.51 19.60 -0.51
C ALA A 149 4.26 20.65 0.58
N VAL A 150 3.59 20.27 1.67
CA VAL A 150 3.31 21.15 2.81
C VAL A 150 4.58 21.43 3.61
N LEU A 151 5.38 20.41 3.92
CA LEU A 151 6.61 20.59 4.70
C LEU A 151 7.67 21.45 4.00
N LEU A 152 7.71 21.39 2.66
CA LEU A 152 8.63 22.17 1.84
C LEU A 152 8.03 23.52 1.38
N GLU A 153 6.82 23.83 1.83
CA GLU A 153 6.09 25.07 1.46
C GLU A 153 6.02 25.29 -0.05
N LEU A 154 5.81 24.20 -0.82
CA LEU A 154 5.78 24.25 -2.27
C LEU A 154 4.54 25.02 -2.75
N ARG A 155 4.72 25.87 -3.79
CA ARG A 155 3.64 26.66 -4.38
C ARG A 155 2.52 25.84 -5.01
N SER A 156 2.83 24.58 -5.37
CA SER A 156 1.87 23.68 -6.00
C SER A 156 1.95 22.30 -5.37
N GLN A 157 0.80 21.72 -5.05
CA GLN A 157 0.67 20.34 -4.59
C GLN A 157 1.13 19.29 -5.63
N TYR A 158 1.20 19.70 -6.90
CA TYR A 158 1.69 18.85 -7.99
C TYR A 158 3.20 18.92 -8.19
N ALA A 159 3.90 19.82 -7.51
CA ALA A 159 5.33 20.01 -7.70
C ALA A 159 6.14 18.73 -7.39
N VAL A 160 5.74 17.98 -6.37
CA VAL A 160 6.35 16.70 -6.00
C VAL A 160 6.16 15.68 -7.14
N ILE A 161 4.95 15.56 -7.69
CA ILE A 161 4.63 14.61 -8.78
C ILE A 161 5.44 14.95 -10.04
N VAL A 162 5.49 16.22 -10.41
CA VAL A 162 6.26 16.68 -11.58
C VAL A 162 7.74 16.36 -11.42
N SER A 163 8.30 16.60 -10.23
CA SER A 163 9.69 16.26 -9.93
C SER A 163 9.96 14.75 -10.04
N GLN A 164 9.04 13.90 -9.57
CA GLN A 164 9.17 12.45 -9.63
C GLN A 164 9.08 11.88 -11.05
N ILE A 165 8.31 12.50 -11.94
CA ILE A 165 8.19 12.07 -13.35
C ILE A 165 9.45 12.44 -14.15
N GLN A 166 10.19 13.47 -13.75
CA GLN A 166 11.38 13.94 -14.44
C GLN A 166 12.66 13.18 -14.04
N THR A 167 12.60 12.36 -12.99
CA THR A 167 13.73 11.57 -12.51
C THR A 167 13.64 10.12 -12.97
#